data_e996f696c795e6f19069600e1925579d
#
_entry.id   e996f696c795e6f19069600e1925579d
#
_cell.length_a   1.000
_cell.length_b   1.000
_cell.length_c   1.000
_cell.angle_alpha   90.00
_cell.angle_beta   90.00
_cell.angle_gamma   90.00
#
_symmetry.space_group_name_H-M   'P 1'
#
loop_
_entity.id
_entity.type
_entity.pdbx_description
1 polymer ?
#
loop_
_entity_poly.entity_id
_entity_poly.type
_entity_poly.pdbx_seq_one_letter_code
_entity_poly.pdbx_strand_id
1 'polypeptide(L)'
;MNILILAFIALFSFSCFFFGKSQIKKIAYSQKFKPKALPHFYGFYLSLWCALPALLIVLLWSIFEPFIVKYLIISGLEKISINSIDPDQLNLIYQKIKASYFGNFTGIASEQIKKGAEQYGHFLSIAQSAKVVLVLTLVIGFALVAYKKIQNNTHAREGVEFIFKIVLISCSVVAVLTTAGIIFSLLLESIKFFSQINFFDFLFGLGWSPQKAFVSDTSVALSAKEAKELSKAFGAVPLFAGTGFIAFIAMCVSVPIGLFSGIYLAEYATPSVRKFGKPIIEILAGIPTVVYGFFAALTVGPFIKTIGESLGLAVSSESALAAGLVMGVMIIPFISSLSDDVINAVPQSLREGSYALGATKSETIKKVVLPAALPGIIGSILLAVSRAIGETMIVVMAAGLAAKLTINPLDSTTTITTQIVMILVGDQEFTSAKTQAAFALGLTLF
;
A
#
# COMPACT_ATOMS: atom_id res chain seq x y z
N MET A 1 4.77 -25.21 -10.23
CA MET A 1 6.21 -25.46 -10.29
C MET A 1 7.06 -24.36 -9.65
N ASN A 2 6.78 -23.08 -9.82
CA ASN A 2 7.56 -22.00 -9.20
C ASN A 2 7.67 -22.11 -7.67
N ILE A 3 6.61 -22.52 -6.97
CA ILE A 3 6.62 -22.72 -5.50
C ILE A 3 7.64 -23.79 -5.09
N LEU A 4 7.74 -24.89 -5.84
CA LEU A 4 8.70 -25.97 -5.55
C LEU A 4 10.15 -25.50 -5.75
N ILE A 5 10.41 -24.70 -6.79
CA ILE A 5 11.74 -24.11 -7.03
C ILE A 5 12.10 -23.15 -5.90
N LEU A 6 11.19 -22.28 -5.48
CA LEU A 6 11.40 -21.36 -4.36
C LEU A 6 11.64 -22.10 -3.04
N ALA A 7 10.87 -23.16 -2.78
CA ALA A 7 11.06 -24.01 -1.60
C ALA A 7 12.44 -24.70 -1.62
N PHE A 8 12.85 -25.19 -2.80
CA PHE A 8 14.18 -25.78 -2.98
C PHE A 8 15.30 -24.76 -2.70
N ILE A 9 15.20 -23.57 -3.27
CA ILE A 9 16.18 -22.49 -3.06
C ILE A 9 16.26 -22.16 -1.56
N ALA A 10 15.12 -22.03 -0.89
CA ALA A 10 15.07 -21.73 0.55
C ALA A 10 15.72 -22.84 1.41
N LEU A 11 15.37 -24.09 1.16
CA LEU A 11 15.93 -25.24 1.89
C LEU A 11 17.43 -25.40 1.65
N PHE A 12 17.87 -25.25 0.39
CA PHE A 12 19.28 -25.34 0.06
C PHE A 12 20.08 -24.19 0.66
N SER A 13 19.55 -22.97 0.60
CA SER A 13 20.15 -21.78 1.21
C SER A 13 20.29 -21.94 2.74
N PHE A 14 19.24 -22.46 3.38
CA PHE A 14 19.26 -22.78 4.82
C PHE A 14 20.35 -23.83 5.15
N SER A 15 20.45 -24.88 4.35
CA SER A 15 21.50 -25.89 4.49
C SER A 15 22.90 -25.28 4.31
N CYS A 16 23.08 -24.41 3.32
CA CYS A 16 24.32 -23.67 3.07
C CYS A 16 24.70 -22.78 4.27
N PHE A 17 23.73 -22.17 4.96
CA PHE A 17 24.00 -21.37 6.15
C PHE A 17 24.67 -22.22 7.26
N PHE A 18 24.10 -23.37 7.59
CA PHE A 18 24.67 -24.25 8.62
C PHE A 18 26.01 -24.82 8.18
N PHE A 19 26.14 -25.19 6.90
CA PHE A 19 27.37 -25.69 6.35
C PHE A 19 28.49 -24.65 6.44
N GLY A 20 28.26 -23.41 5.97
CA GLY A 20 29.23 -22.33 6.05
C GLY A 20 29.67 -22.00 7.47
N LYS A 21 28.70 -21.96 8.41
CA LYS A 21 28.95 -21.76 9.84
C LYS A 21 29.80 -22.90 10.47
N SER A 22 29.55 -24.14 10.07
CA SER A 22 30.29 -25.31 10.58
C SER A 22 31.69 -25.38 9.99
N GLN A 23 31.83 -25.15 8.71
CA GLN A 23 33.11 -25.23 7.97
C GLN A 23 34.14 -24.22 8.48
N ILE A 24 33.75 -22.95 8.68
CA ILE A 24 34.71 -21.96 9.20
C ILE A 24 35.23 -22.34 10.59
N LYS A 25 34.41 -22.95 11.45
CA LYS A 25 34.84 -23.45 12.76
C LYS A 25 35.86 -24.56 12.62
N LYS A 26 35.63 -25.53 11.69
CA LYS A 26 36.58 -26.63 11.42
C LYS A 26 37.92 -26.12 10.86
N ILE A 27 37.86 -25.18 9.89
CA ILE A 27 39.05 -24.60 9.27
C ILE A 27 39.85 -23.81 10.31
N ALA A 28 39.16 -22.97 11.12
CA ALA A 28 39.82 -22.21 12.20
C ALA A 28 40.52 -23.10 13.22
N TYR A 29 39.90 -24.21 13.57
CA TYR A 29 40.50 -25.19 14.49
C TYR A 29 41.71 -25.89 13.86
N SER A 30 41.59 -26.34 12.60
CA SER A 30 42.65 -27.06 11.88
C SER A 30 43.89 -26.21 11.59
N GLN A 31 43.68 -24.95 11.16
CA GLN A 31 44.74 -24.04 10.77
C GLN A 31 45.21 -23.10 11.88
N LYS A 32 44.68 -23.23 13.10
CA LYS A 32 45.03 -22.41 14.29
C LYS A 32 44.98 -20.88 14.03
N PHE A 33 44.02 -20.40 13.22
CA PHE A 33 43.85 -18.96 13.03
C PHE A 33 42.51 -18.47 13.60
N LYS A 34 42.42 -17.16 13.88
CA LYS A 34 41.17 -16.51 14.28
C LYS A 34 40.40 -16.02 13.05
N PRO A 35 39.15 -16.45 12.83
CA PRO A 35 38.33 -15.92 11.75
C PRO A 35 38.16 -14.40 11.87
N LYS A 36 38.18 -13.69 10.74
CA LYS A 36 38.03 -12.22 10.69
C LYS A 36 36.62 -11.74 11.06
N ALA A 37 35.64 -12.64 11.06
CA ALA A 37 34.25 -12.34 11.43
C ALA A 37 33.64 -13.51 12.25
N LEU A 38 32.52 -13.25 12.90
CA LEU A 38 31.77 -14.29 13.63
C LEU A 38 31.30 -15.40 12.66
N PRO A 39 31.23 -16.67 13.11
CA PRO A 39 30.86 -17.80 12.25
C PRO A 39 29.50 -17.66 11.55
N HIS A 40 28.58 -16.89 12.13
CA HIS A 40 27.29 -16.61 11.49
C HIS A 40 27.42 -15.85 10.18
N PHE A 41 28.35 -14.89 10.07
CA PHE A 41 28.56 -14.13 8.84
C PHE A 41 29.02 -15.00 7.68
N TYR A 42 29.82 -16.03 7.92
CA TYR A 42 30.23 -16.99 6.89
C TYR A 42 29.05 -17.87 6.44
N GLY A 43 28.15 -18.21 7.36
CA GLY A 43 26.90 -18.89 7.03
C GLY A 43 26.00 -18.01 6.13
N PHE A 44 25.77 -16.75 6.54
CA PHE A 44 24.99 -15.79 5.73
C PHE A 44 25.65 -15.53 4.38
N TYR A 45 26.97 -15.40 4.32
CA TYR A 45 27.69 -15.19 3.08
C TYR A 45 27.42 -16.33 2.09
N LEU A 46 27.57 -17.58 2.50
CA LEU A 46 27.32 -18.74 1.64
C LEU A 46 25.85 -18.83 1.21
N SER A 47 24.93 -18.63 2.15
CA SER A 47 23.49 -18.64 1.93
C SER A 47 23.06 -17.58 0.93
N LEU A 48 23.51 -16.33 1.08
CA LEU A 48 23.15 -15.21 0.19
C LEU A 48 23.71 -15.37 -1.22
N TRP A 49 24.95 -15.85 -1.35
CA TRP A 49 25.53 -16.14 -2.66
C TRP A 49 24.85 -17.29 -3.40
N CYS A 50 24.23 -18.23 -2.67
CA CYS A 50 23.38 -19.26 -3.29
C CYS A 50 22.00 -18.72 -3.68
N ALA A 51 21.35 -18.00 -2.75
CA ALA A 51 19.95 -17.62 -2.91
C ALA A 51 19.73 -16.46 -3.90
N LEU A 52 20.50 -15.36 -3.77
CA LEU A 52 20.24 -14.14 -4.53
C LEU A 52 20.33 -14.30 -6.05
N PRO A 53 21.39 -14.90 -6.63
CA PRO A 53 21.44 -15.08 -8.07
C PRO A 53 20.33 -16.00 -8.57
N ALA A 54 20.00 -17.05 -7.83
CA ALA A 54 18.94 -17.97 -8.19
C ALA A 54 17.56 -17.30 -8.16
N LEU A 55 17.26 -16.52 -7.11
CA LEU A 55 16.01 -15.76 -7.00
C LEU A 55 15.89 -14.72 -8.12
N LEU A 56 16.97 -14.01 -8.44
CA LEU A 56 17.00 -13.03 -9.51
C LEU A 56 16.69 -13.69 -10.87
N ILE A 57 17.29 -14.84 -11.15
CA ILE A 57 17.00 -15.59 -12.38
C ILE A 57 15.56 -16.09 -12.42
N VAL A 58 15.03 -16.62 -11.32
CA VAL A 58 13.61 -17.06 -11.26
C VAL A 58 12.69 -15.88 -11.52
N LEU A 59 12.98 -14.70 -10.98
CA LEU A 59 12.20 -13.49 -11.19
C LEU A 59 12.27 -13.04 -12.65
N LEU A 60 13.47 -12.89 -13.21
CA LEU A 60 13.66 -12.52 -14.62
C LEU A 60 12.98 -13.53 -15.56
N TRP A 61 13.15 -14.83 -15.30
CA TRP A 61 12.52 -15.87 -16.09
C TRP A 61 10.98 -15.76 -16.06
N SER A 62 10.40 -15.52 -14.89
CA SER A 62 8.95 -15.37 -14.74
C SER A 62 8.39 -14.16 -15.49
N ILE A 63 9.20 -13.11 -15.64
CA ILE A 63 8.83 -11.92 -16.42
C ILE A 63 8.95 -12.19 -17.93
N PHE A 64 10.02 -12.81 -18.37
CA PHE A 64 10.30 -12.97 -19.80
C PHE A 64 9.65 -14.21 -20.43
N GLU A 65 9.41 -15.29 -19.67
CA GLU A 65 8.80 -16.54 -20.14
C GLU A 65 7.48 -16.32 -20.94
N PRO A 66 6.50 -15.52 -20.45
CA PRO A 66 5.27 -15.28 -21.20
C PRO A 66 5.49 -14.58 -22.55
N PHE A 67 6.44 -13.64 -22.58
CA PHE A 67 6.77 -12.89 -23.80
C PHE A 67 7.45 -13.78 -24.85
N ILE A 68 8.41 -14.62 -24.42
CA ILE A 68 9.15 -15.53 -25.29
C ILE A 68 8.21 -16.60 -25.84
N VAL A 69 7.39 -17.23 -24.99
CA VAL A 69 6.43 -18.25 -25.42
C VAL A 69 5.40 -17.68 -26.40
N LYS A 70 4.87 -16.46 -26.10
CA LYS A 70 3.98 -15.76 -27.02
C LYS A 70 4.63 -15.52 -28.38
N TYR A 71 5.84 -14.99 -28.39
CA TYR A 71 6.60 -14.72 -29.62
C TYR A 71 6.83 -15.98 -30.45
N LEU A 72 7.24 -17.09 -29.83
CA LEU A 72 7.49 -18.36 -30.50
C LEU A 72 6.21 -18.95 -31.14
N ILE A 73 5.08 -18.81 -30.48
CA ILE A 73 3.80 -19.30 -31.02
C ILE A 73 3.34 -18.42 -32.18
N ILE A 74 3.39 -17.11 -32.03
CA ILE A 74 2.96 -16.17 -33.08
C ILE A 74 3.85 -16.36 -34.33
N SER A 75 5.17 -16.44 -34.16
CA SER A 75 6.09 -16.67 -35.27
C SER A 75 5.90 -18.04 -35.96
N GLY A 76 5.43 -19.04 -35.21
CA GLY A 76 5.04 -20.34 -35.77
C GLY A 76 3.75 -20.26 -36.59
N LEU A 77 2.77 -19.46 -36.15
CA LEU A 77 1.51 -19.24 -36.85
C LEU A 77 1.68 -18.41 -38.14
N GLU A 78 2.53 -17.39 -38.12
CA GLU A 78 2.84 -16.55 -39.29
C GLU A 78 3.48 -17.35 -40.43
N LYS A 79 4.29 -18.38 -40.12
CA LYS A 79 4.87 -19.29 -41.12
C LYS A 79 3.85 -20.21 -41.77
N ILE A 80 2.69 -20.45 -41.12
CA ILE A 80 1.63 -21.35 -41.61
C ILE A 80 0.56 -20.58 -42.40
N SER A 81 0.36 -19.29 -42.07
CA SER A 81 -0.64 -18.42 -42.69
C SER A 81 0.05 -17.34 -43.52
N ILE A 82 0.14 -17.57 -44.82
CA ILE A 82 0.70 -16.61 -45.77
C ILE A 82 -0.18 -15.36 -45.82
N ASN A 83 0.41 -14.23 -45.45
CA ASN A 83 -0.01 -12.84 -45.67
C ASN A 83 -1.32 -12.31 -45.02
N SER A 84 -1.16 -11.29 -44.18
CA SER A 84 -2.13 -10.30 -43.73
C SER A 84 -3.12 -10.69 -42.62
N ILE A 85 -2.61 -11.19 -41.47
CA ILE A 85 -3.40 -11.23 -40.24
C ILE A 85 -3.09 -10.00 -39.41
N ASP A 86 -4.12 -9.22 -39.06
CA ASP A 86 -4.03 -8.06 -38.18
C ASP A 86 -3.43 -8.44 -36.82
N PRO A 87 -2.52 -7.63 -36.22
CA PRO A 87 -1.93 -7.90 -34.90
C PRO A 87 -2.96 -8.19 -33.81
N ASP A 88 -4.14 -7.61 -33.87
CA ASP A 88 -5.22 -7.85 -32.89
C ASP A 88 -5.83 -9.25 -33.08
N GLN A 89 -5.96 -9.74 -34.29
CA GLN A 89 -6.44 -11.11 -34.55
C GLN A 89 -5.42 -12.16 -34.07
N LEU A 90 -4.11 -11.90 -34.21
CA LEU A 90 -3.04 -12.77 -33.68
C LEU A 90 -3.09 -12.87 -32.15
N ASN A 91 -3.36 -11.75 -31.45
CA ASN A 91 -3.52 -11.74 -30.01
C ASN A 91 -4.74 -12.55 -29.57
N LEU A 92 -5.85 -12.45 -30.29
CA LEU A 92 -7.07 -13.24 -30.01
C LEU A 92 -6.84 -14.75 -30.23
N ILE A 93 -6.12 -15.13 -31.31
CA ILE A 93 -5.76 -16.53 -31.57
C ILE A 93 -4.85 -17.06 -30.45
N TYR A 94 -3.85 -16.30 -30.03
CA TYR A 94 -2.99 -16.67 -28.91
C TYR A 94 -3.77 -16.87 -27.59
N GLN A 95 -4.71 -15.99 -27.28
CA GLN A 95 -5.58 -16.16 -26.11
C GLN A 95 -6.44 -17.42 -26.20
N LYS A 96 -7.01 -17.73 -27.38
CA LYS A 96 -7.77 -18.96 -27.62
C LYS A 96 -6.90 -20.22 -27.46
N ILE A 97 -5.67 -20.21 -27.96
CA ILE A 97 -4.68 -21.29 -27.80
C ILE A 97 -4.38 -21.49 -26.31
N LYS A 98 -4.11 -20.43 -25.58
CA LYS A 98 -3.86 -20.47 -24.13
C LYS A 98 -5.06 -20.98 -23.35
N ALA A 99 -6.27 -20.50 -23.65
CA ALA A 99 -7.51 -20.96 -23.03
C ALA A 99 -7.77 -22.43 -23.31
N SER A 100 -7.52 -22.91 -24.55
CA SER A 100 -7.64 -24.30 -24.93
C SER A 100 -6.68 -25.21 -24.15
N TYR A 101 -5.44 -24.78 -23.95
CA TYR A 101 -4.45 -25.53 -23.16
C TYR A 101 -4.85 -25.68 -21.70
N PHE A 102 -5.43 -24.63 -21.09
CA PHE A 102 -5.88 -24.68 -19.69
C PHE A 102 -7.29 -25.27 -19.50
N GLY A 103 -7.94 -25.72 -20.57
CA GLY A 103 -9.29 -26.31 -20.50
C GLY A 103 -10.43 -25.30 -20.29
N ASN A 104 -10.16 -24.01 -20.42
CA ASN A 104 -11.13 -22.91 -20.19
C ASN A 104 -11.82 -22.46 -21.49
N PHE A 105 -11.62 -23.18 -22.60
CA PHE A 105 -12.21 -22.84 -23.90
C PHE A 105 -13.58 -23.46 -24.05
N THR A 106 -14.64 -22.66 -24.14
CA THR A 106 -16.06 -23.11 -24.22
C THR A 106 -16.59 -23.28 -25.64
N GLY A 107 -15.74 -23.17 -26.67
CA GLY A 107 -16.12 -23.28 -28.09
C GLY A 107 -15.56 -24.52 -28.79
N ILE A 108 -16.02 -24.78 -30.03
CA ILE A 108 -15.46 -25.81 -30.89
C ILE A 108 -14.06 -25.35 -31.34
N ALA A 109 -13.00 -25.93 -30.76
CA ALA A 109 -11.64 -25.60 -31.11
C ALA A 109 -11.32 -26.11 -32.54
N SER A 110 -10.91 -25.20 -33.45
CA SER A 110 -10.41 -25.59 -34.76
C SER A 110 -9.15 -26.45 -34.61
N GLU A 111 -8.84 -27.27 -35.61
CA GLU A 111 -7.65 -28.15 -35.59
C GLU A 111 -6.34 -27.35 -35.42
N GLN A 112 -6.30 -26.10 -35.91
CA GLN A 112 -5.19 -25.18 -35.73
C GLN A 112 -5.03 -24.73 -34.26
N ILE A 113 -6.13 -24.47 -33.54
CA ILE A 113 -6.08 -24.09 -32.12
C ILE A 113 -5.61 -25.27 -31.27
N LYS A 114 -6.03 -26.52 -31.60
CA LYS A 114 -5.57 -27.73 -30.91
C LYS A 114 -4.07 -27.95 -31.08
N LYS A 115 -3.58 -27.89 -32.33
CA LYS A 115 -2.14 -28.00 -32.61
C LYS A 115 -1.33 -26.87 -31.93
N GLY A 116 -1.86 -25.65 -31.95
CA GLY A 116 -1.26 -24.53 -31.23
C GLY A 116 -1.21 -24.75 -29.71
N ALA A 117 -2.24 -25.35 -29.11
CA ALA A 117 -2.28 -25.68 -27.68
C ALA A 117 -1.26 -26.77 -27.30
N GLU A 118 -1.07 -27.79 -28.17
CA GLU A 118 -0.03 -28.80 -27.98
C GLU A 118 1.37 -28.18 -28.05
N GLN A 119 1.63 -27.31 -29.03
CA GLN A 119 2.89 -26.58 -29.15
C GLN A 119 3.13 -25.66 -27.94
N TYR A 120 2.08 -24.97 -27.44
CA TYR A 120 2.15 -24.17 -26.23
C TYR A 120 2.59 -25.00 -25.03
N GLY A 121 1.98 -26.19 -24.84
CA GLY A 121 2.35 -27.12 -23.78
C GLY A 121 3.80 -27.59 -23.89
N HIS A 122 4.25 -27.90 -25.10
CA HIS A 122 5.64 -28.32 -25.38
C HIS A 122 6.63 -27.19 -25.06
N PHE A 123 6.41 -25.97 -25.54
CA PHE A 123 7.28 -24.83 -25.21
C PHE A 123 7.29 -24.51 -23.71
N LEU A 124 6.14 -24.60 -23.05
CA LEU A 124 6.06 -24.38 -21.62
C LEU A 124 6.82 -25.45 -20.83
N SER A 125 6.77 -26.72 -21.23
CA SER A 125 7.50 -27.80 -20.57
C SER A 125 9.02 -27.65 -20.75
N ILE A 126 9.48 -27.26 -21.95
CA ILE A 126 10.89 -26.96 -22.21
C ILE A 126 11.35 -25.76 -21.35
N ALA A 127 10.58 -24.67 -21.35
CA ALA A 127 10.92 -23.49 -20.57
C ALA A 127 11.01 -23.80 -19.08
N GLN A 128 10.10 -24.62 -18.56
CA GLN A 128 10.12 -25.06 -17.16
C GLN A 128 11.31 -25.96 -16.84
N SER A 129 11.64 -26.90 -17.70
CA SER A 129 12.81 -27.78 -17.53
C SER A 129 14.11 -26.97 -17.59
N ALA A 130 14.24 -26.05 -18.54
CA ALA A 130 15.38 -25.16 -18.67
C ALA A 130 15.55 -24.27 -17.44
N LYS A 131 14.45 -23.72 -16.89
CA LYS A 131 14.44 -22.94 -15.65
C LYS A 131 15.02 -23.75 -14.49
N VAL A 132 14.57 -24.99 -14.30
CA VAL A 132 15.04 -25.87 -13.21
C VAL A 132 16.53 -26.14 -13.35
N VAL A 133 16.98 -26.54 -14.53
CA VAL A 133 18.41 -26.83 -14.80
C VAL A 133 19.27 -25.59 -14.54
N LEU A 134 18.86 -24.43 -15.02
CA LEU A 134 19.59 -23.18 -14.85
C LEU A 134 19.67 -22.78 -13.39
N VAL A 135 18.56 -22.86 -12.63
CA VAL A 135 18.54 -22.57 -11.19
C VAL A 135 19.46 -23.52 -10.42
N LEU A 136 19.40 -24.83 -10.69
CA LEU A 136 20.27 -25.81 -10.04
C LEU A 136 21.74 -25.53 -10.32
N THR A 137 22.07 -25.26 -11.56
CA THR A 137 23.47 -24.95 -11.97
C THR A 137 23.99 -23.70 -11.26
N LEU A 138 23.17 -22.65 -11.17
CA LEU A 138 23.55 -21.41 -10.49
C LEU A 138 23.69 -21.60 -8.99
N VAL A 139 22.72 -22.24 -8.34
CA VAL A 139 22.78 -22.50 -6.89
C VAL A 139 24.04 -23.26 -6.50
N ILE A 140 24.35 -24.33 -7.23
CA ILE A 140 25.56 -25.13 -6.99
C ILE A 140 26.83 -24.37 -7.35
N GLY A 141 26.85 -23.71 -8.53
CA GLY A 141 28.02 -22.96 -9.00
C GLY A 141 28.40 -21.82 -8.05
N PHE A 142 27.43 -21.00 -7.64
CA PHE A 142 27.68 -19.91 -6.70
C PHE A 142 28.01 -20.42 -5.27
N ALA A 143 27.43 -21.56 -4.85
CA ALA A 143 27.79 -22.21 -3.59
C ALA A 143 29.28 -22.61 -3.58
N LEU A 144 29.76 -23.22 -4.67
CA LEU A 144 31.17 -23.64 -4.80
C LEU A 144 32.12 -22.42 -4.84
N VAL A 145 31.76 -21.35 -5.53
CA VAL A 145 32.55 -20.11 -5.58
C VAL A 145 32.63 -19.47 -4.19
N ALA A 146 31.48 -19.35 -3.51
CA ALA A 146 31.42 -18.78 -2.17
C ALA A 146 32.19 -19.64 -1.16
N TYR A 147 32.11 -20.97 -1.28
CA TYR A 147 32.86 -21.91 -0.43
C TYR A 147 34.38 -21.75 -0.60
N LYS A 148 34.89 -21.68 -1.82
CA LYS A 148 36.32 -21.42 -2.08
C LYS A 148 36.76 -20.08 -1.47
N LYS A 149 35.94 -19.05 -1.53
CA LYS A 149 36.23 -17.76 -0.90
C LYS A 149 36.30 -17.88 0.62
N ILE A 150 35.41 -18.64 1.26
CA ILE A 150 35.43 -18.86 2.72
C ILE A 150 36.74 -19.55 3.15
N GLN A 151 37.25 -20.52 2.38
CA GLN A 151 38.53 -21.17 2.67
C GLN A 151 39.72 -20.18 2.70
N ASN A 152 39.68 -19.13 1.89
CA ASN A 152 40.71 -18.11 1.83
C ASN A 152 40.55 -16.99 2.89
N ASN A 153 39.79 -17.23 3.95
CA ASN A 153 39.56 -16.29 5.07
C ASN A 153 39.15 -14.89 4.64
N THR A 154 38.13 -14.82 3.78
CA THR A 154 37.56 -13.55 3.27
C THR A 154 36.89 -12.72 4.37
N HIS A 155 36.74 -11.42 4.15
CA HIS A 155 35.95 -10.51 4.96
C HIS A 155 34.45 -10.77 4.77
N ALA A 156 33.96 -11.92 5.26
CA ALA A 156 32.58 -12.38 5.06
C ALA A 156 31.54 -11.37 5.59
N ARG A 157 31.88 -10.64 6.67
CA ARG A 157 31.00 -9.58 7.23
C ARG A 157 30.80 -8.47 6.22
N GLU A 158 31.88 -7.93 5.65
CA GLU A 158 31.77 -6.82 4.68
C GLU A 158 30.99 -7.25 3.43
N GLY A 159 31.19 -8.50 2.96
CA GLY A 159 30.45 -9.04 1.83
C GLY A 159 28.95 -9.18 2.10
N VAL A 160 28.56 -9.61 3.32
CA VAL A 160 27.17 -9.70 3.74
C VAL A 160 26.56 -8.31 3.88
N GLU A 161 27.25 -7.37 4.56
CA GLU A 161 26.79 -6.00 4.76
C GLU A 161 26.64 -5.27 3.39
N PHE A 162 27.55 -5.51 2.44
CA PHE A 162 27.44 -4.95 1.10
C PHE A 162 26.21 -5.45 0.34
N ILE A 163 25.92 -6.77 0.40
CA ILE A 163 24.74 -7.35 -0.22
C ILE A 163 23.46 -6.75 0.40
N PHE A 164 23.39 -6.71 1.75
CA PHE A 164 22.25 -6.08 2.43
C PHE A 164 22.07 -4.61 2.03
N LYS A 165 23.17 -3.86 1.94
CA LYS A 165 23.14 -2.46 1.49
C LYS A 165 22.57 -2.33 0.08
N ILE A 166 22.98 -3.19 -0.86
CA ILE A 166 22.44 -3.19 -2.23
C ILE A 166 20.94 -3.50 -2.21
N VAL A 167 20.53 -4.53 -1.48
CA VAL A 167 19.10 -4.91 -1.37
C VAL A 167 18.28 -3.76 -0.80
N LEU A 168 18.73 -3.13 0.29
CA LEU A 168 18.03 -1.99 0.90
C LEU A 168 17.94 -0.79 -0.05
N ILE A 169 19.06 -0.46 -0.76
CA ILE A 169 19.05 0.60 -1.76
C ILE A 169 18.09 0.26 -2.91
N SER A 170 18.10 -0.99 -3.40
CA SER A 170 17.19 -1.40 -4.47
C SER A 170 15.73 -1.31 -4.05
N CYS A 171 15.38 -1.74 -2.83
CA CYS A 171 14.02 -1.58 -2.29
C CYS A 171 13.63 -0.09 -2.17
N SER A 172 14.55 0.75 -1.70
CA SER A 172 14.32 2.20 -1.61
C SER A 172 14.11 2.82 -2.99
N VAL A 173 14.92 2.47 -3.98
CA VAL A 173 14.77 2.95 -5.36
C VAL A 173 13.43 2.52 -5.94
N VAL A 174 13.02 1.26 -5.77
CA VAL A 174 11.70 0.78 -6.24
C VAL A 174 10.58 1.57 -5.58
N ALA A 175 10.64 1.80 -4.26
CA ALA A 175 9.64 2.58 -3.55
C ALA A 175 9.54 4.02 -4.09
N VAL A 176 10.68 4.69 -4.29
CA VAL A 176 10.73 6.06 -4.84
C VAL A 176 10.19 6.10 -6.27
N LEU A 177 10.62 5.16 -7.12
CA LEU A 177 10.14 5.08 -8.52
C LEU A 177 8.63 4.80 -8.59
N THR A 178 8.12 3.94 -7.72
CA THR A 178 6.68 3.66 -7.64
C THR A 178 5.90 4.91 -7.24
N THR A 179 6.37 5.62 -6.20
CA THR A 179 5.74 6.87 -5.77
C THR A 179 5.78 7.93 -6.86
N ALA A 180 6.93 8.11 -7.51
CA ALA A 180 7.06 9.03 -8.64
C ALA A 180 6.14 8.64 -9.80
N GLY A 181 6.02 7.35 -10.10
CA GLY A 181 5.11 6.83 -11.14
C GLY A 181 3.64 7.12 -10.83
N ILE A 182 3.22 6.97 -9.57
CA ILE A 182 1.85 7.31 -9.14
C ILE A 182 1.59 8.81 -9.33
N ILE A 183 2.49 9.67 -8.85
CA ILE A 183 2.36 11.14 -8.98
C ILE A 183 2.29 11.53 -10.46
N PHE A 184 3.15 10.95 -11.29
CA PHE A 184 3.19 11.24 -12.72
C PHE A 184 1.90 10.79 -13.44
N SER A 185 1.38 9.60 -13.09
CA SER A 185 0.10 9.11 -13.61
C SER A 185 -1.07 10.01 -13.21
N LEU A 186 -1.14 10.40 -11.91
CA LEU A 186 -2.15 11.34 -11.43
C LEU A 186 -2.10 12.67 -12.19
N LEU A 187 -0.88 13.19 -12.39
CA LEU A 187 -0.69 14.47 -13.08
C LEU A 187 -1.14 14.39 -14.54
N LEU A 188 -0.73 13.35 -15.29
CA LEU A 188 -1.11 13.19 -16.70
C LEU A 188 -2.62 13.07 -16.91
N GLU A 189 -3.28 12.23 -16.12
CA GLU A 189 -4.74 12.06 -16.24
C GLU A 189 -5.49 13.30 -15.75
N SER A 190 -4.99 14.01 -14.74
CA SER A 190 -5.58 15.28 -14.30
C SER A 190 -5.43 16.38 -15.36
N ILE A 191 -4.32 16.45 -16.08
CA ILE A 191 -4.15 17.41 -17.20
C ILE A 191 -5.19 17.14 -18.29
N LYS A 192 -5.47 15.88 -18.63
CA LYS A 192 -6.52 15.52 -19.60
C LYS A 192 -7.90 15.97 -19.11
N PHE A 193 -8.21 15.79 -17.83
CA PHE A 193 -9.45 16.26 -17.24
C PHE A 193 -9.57 17.78 -17.30
N PHE A 194 -8.53 18.53 -16.91
CA PHE A 194 -8.55 19.99 -16.94
C PHE A 194 -8.47 20.61 -18.35
N SER A 195 -8.16 19.83 -19.37
CA SER A 195 -8.31 20.25 -20.76
C SER A 195 -9.79 20.32 -21.22
N GLN A 196 -10.66 19.55 -20.54
CA GLN A 196 -12.10 19.49 -20.83
C GLN A 196 -12.93 20.35 -19.86
N ILE A 197 -12.49 20.44 -18.60
CA ILE A 197 -13.21 21.12 -17.51
C ILE A 197 -12.31 22.19 -16.90
N ASN A 198 -12.86 23.41 -16.76
CA ASN A 198 -12.10 24.53 -16.21
C ASN A 198 -11.70 24.23 -14.74
N PHE A 199 -10.44 24.44 -14.42
CA PHE A 199 -9.88 24.23 -13.09
C PHE A 199 -10.61 25.00 -11.97
N PHE A 200 -11.01 26.25 -12.25
CA PHE A 200 -11.73 27.08 -11.28
C PHE A 200 -13.17 26.61 -11.08
N ASP A 201 -13.86 26.16 -12.14
CA ASP A 201 -15.20 25.59 -12.02
C ASP A 201 -15.18 24.29 -11.22
N PHE A 202 -14.15 23.47 -11.38
CA PHE A 202 -13.94 22.27 -10.59
C PHE A 202 -13.67 22.62 -9.11
N LEU A 203 -12.74 23.51 -8.83
CA LEU A 203 -12.30 23.78 -7.46
C LEU A 203 -13.37 24.50 -6.62
N PHE A 204 -14.10 25.45 -7.22
CA PHE A 204 -15.10 26.28 -6.55
C PHE A 204 -16.55 25.94 -6.87
N GLY A 205 -16.79 24.92 -7.68
CA GLY A 205 -18.13 24.45 -8.01
C GLY A 205 -18.83 23.83 -6.79
N LEU A 206 -20.14 24.08 -6.68
CA LEU A 206 -20.98 23.62 -5.55
C LEU A 206 -21.76 22.33 -5.85
N GLY A 207 -21.74 21.85 -7.08
CA GLY A 207 -22.50 20.67 -7.51
C GLY A 207 -21.58 19.51 -7.87
N TRP A 208 -21.78 18.34 -7.25
CA TRP A 208 -21.07 17.12 -7.60
C TRP A 208 -22.04 16.04 -8.10
N SER A 209 -22.00 15.75 -9.40
CA SER A 209 -22.89 14.78 -10.08
C SER A 209 -22.18 14.13 -11.28
N PRO A 210 -21.12 13.32 -11.06
CA PRO A 210 -20.31 12.76 -12.15
C PRO A 210 -21.09 11.83 -13.08
N GLN A 211 -22.23 11.28 -12.62
CA GLN A 211 -23.09 10.41 -13.45
C GLN A 211 -23.72 11.16 -14.64
N LYS A 212 -23.89 12.48 -14.60
CA LYS A 212 -24.41 13.28 -15.71
C LYS A 212 -23.45 13.30 -16.90
N ALA A 213 -22.16 13.00 -16.69
CA ALA A 213 -21.16 12.93 -17.76
C ALA A 213 -21.36 11.72 -18.69
N PHE A 214 -22.02 10.65 -18.24
CA PHE A 214 -22.30 9.47 -19.10
C PHE A 214 -23.25 9.76 -20.26
N VAL A 215 -24.09 10.76 -20.16
CA VAL A 215 -25.09 11.08 -21.18
C VAL A 215 -24.48 11.82 -22.38
N SER A 216 -23.30 12.40 -22.21
CA SER A 216 -22.63 13.23 -23.22
C SER A 216 -21.50 12.56 -24.01
N ASP A 217 -21.15 11.30 -23.68
CA ASP A 217 -20.03 10.56 -24.32
C ASP A 217 -20.37 9.93 -25.69
N THR A 218 -21.55 10.18 -26.25
CA THR A 218 -21.82 9.88 -27.66
C THR A 218 -21.14 10.94 -28.53
N SER A 219 -19.97 10.65 -29.03
CA SER A 219 -19.17 11.11 -30.18
C SER A 219 -19.65 12.34 -31.03
N VAL A 220 -20.47 13.21 -30.47
CA VAL A 220 -20.92 14.48 -31.10
C VAL A 220 -20.22 15.63 -30.36
N ALA A 221 -19.61 16.54 -31.09
CA ALA A 221 -19.01 17.75 -30.55
C ALA A 221 -20.00 18.45 -29.59
N LEU A 222 -19.68 18.49 -28.31
CA LEU A 222 -20.50 19.09 -27.25
C LEU A 222 -20.79 20.55 -27.60
N SER A 223 -22.05 20.91 -27.57
CA SER A 223 -22.42 22.33 -27.71
C SER A 223 -21.87 23.13 -26.52
N ALA A 224 -21.60 24.43 -26.71
CA ALA A 224 -21.08 25.29 -25.62
C ALA A 224 -21.97 25.31 -24.37
N LYS A 225 -23.29 25.02 -24.50
CA LYS A 225 -24.21 24.87 -23.38
C LYS A 225 -23.97 23.54 -22.60
N GLU A 226 -23.78 22.43 -23.30
CA GLU A 226 -23.52 21.13 -22.72
C GLU A 226 -22.17 21.07 -22.00
N ALA A 227 -21.13 21.70 -22.59
CA ALA A 227 -19.84 21.86 -21.94
C ALA A 227 -19.93 22.65 -20.62
N LYS A 228 -20.78 23.69 -20.58
CA LYS A 228 -20.99 24.47 -19.35
C LYS A 228 -21.87 23.77 -18.32
N GLU A 229 -22.78 22.91 -18.72
CA GLU A 229 -23.52 22.03 -17.78
C GLU A 229 -22.64 20.90 -17.25
N LEU A 230 -21.75 20.37 -18.07
CA LEU A 230 -20.78 19.38 -17.67
C LEU A 230 -19.79 19.94 -16.63
N SER A 231 -19.27 21.15 -16.83
CA SER A 231 -18.37 21.79 -15.85
C SER A 231 -19.05 21.99 -14.49
N LYS A 232 -20.33 22.32 -14.46
CA LYS A 232 -21.12 22.48 -13.22
C LYS A 232 -21.37 21.14 -12.48
N ALA A 233 -21.24 20.00 -13.16
CA ALA A 233 -21.44 18.70 -12.57
C ALA A 233 -20.22 18.19 -11.76
N PHE A 234 -19.08 18.85 -11.87
CA PHE A 234 -17.82 18.44 -11.24
C PHE A 234 -17.28 19.43 -10.19
N GLY A 235 -18.15 20.06 -9.41
CA GLY A 235 -17.72 20.97 -8.35
C GLY A 235 -17.23 20.24 -7.09
N ALA A 236 -16.00 20.51 -6.66
CA ALA A 236 -15.34 19.80 -5.56
C ALA A 236 -15.63 20.36 -4.17
N VAL A 237 -16.19 21.57 -4.02
CA VAL A 237 -16.45 22.22 -2.72
C VAL A 237 -17.20 21.32 -1.71
N PRO A 238 -18.31 20.63 -2.08
CA PRO A 238 -19.02 19.78 -1.13
C PRO A 238 -18.15 18.62 -0.61
N LEU A 239 -17.25 18.12 -1.44
CA LEU A 239 -16.35 17.01 -1.08
C LEU A 239 -15.24 17.46 -0.12
N PHE A 240 -14.62 18.61 -0.38
CA PHE A 240 -13.64 19.21 0.51
C PHE A 240 -14.26 19.57 1.85
N ALA A 241 -15.45 20.18 1.84
CA ALA A 241 -16.19 20.54 3.05
C ALA A 241 -16.54 19.28 3.88
N GLY A 242 -17.06 18.22 3.24
CA GLY A 242 -17.37 16.95 3.91
C GLY A 242 -16.13 16.27 4.49
N THR A 243 -15.02 16.24 3.73
CA THR A 243 -13.74 15.69 4.19
C THR A 243 -13.24 16.44 5.43
N GLY A 244 -13.18 17.78 5.37
CA GLY A 244 -12.74 18.59 6.48
C GLY A 244 -13.65 18.47 7.70
N PHE A 245 -14.97 18.39 7.48
CA PHE A 245 -15.95 18.29 8.55
C PHE A 245 -15.87 16.96 9.30
N ILE A 246 -15.81 15.83 8.59
CA ILE A 246 -15.66 14.50 9.22
C ILE A 246 -14.30 14.38 9.92
N ALA A 247 -13.22 14.85 9.29
CA ALA A 247 -11.91 14.89 9.92
C ALA A 247 -11.88 15.74 11.18
N PHE A 248 -12.55 16.90 11.18
CA PHE A 248 -12.67 17.76 12.36
C PHE A 248 -13.37 17.04 13.53
N ILE A 249 -14.50 16.38 13.28
CA ILE A 249 -15.21 15.57 14.30
C ILE A 249 -14.29 14.50 14.88
N ALA A 250 -13.58 13.78 14.01
CA ALA A 250 -12.64 12.74 14.45
C ALA A 250 -11.50 13.31 15.30
N MET A 251 -10.96 14.46 14.93
CA MET A 251 -9.88 15.10 15.69
C MET A 251 -10.36 15.65 17.04
N CYS A 252 -11.60 16.14 17.14
CA CYS A 252 -12.19 16.55 18.42
C CYS A 252 -12.26 15.41 19.45
N VAL A 253 -12.34 14.17 18.99
CA VAL A 253 -12.33 12.97 19.85
C VAL A 253 -10.92 12.46 20.08
N SER A 254 -10.16 12.28 18.98
CA SER A 254 -8.88 11.58 19.03
C SER A 254 -7.76 12.39 19.67
N VAL A 255 -7.71 13.71 19.45
CA VAL A 255 -6.63 14.55 20.02
C VAL A 255 -6.68 14.61 21.54
N PRO A 256 -7.79 14.96 22.20
CA PRO A 256 -7.82 15.00 23.66
C PRO A 256 -7.53 13.62 24.28
N ILE A 257 -8.25 12.59 23.82
CA ILE A 257 -8.15 11.25 24.41
C ILE A 257 -6.75 10.65 24.12
N GLY A 258 -6.26 10.75 22.89
CA GLY A 258 -4.94 10.23 22.49
C GLY A 258 -3.79 10.94 23.22
N LEU A 259 -3.84 12.27 23.29
CA LEU A 259 -2.79 13.05 23.97
C LEU A 259 -2.77 12.79 25.48
N PHE A 260 -3.93 12.80 26.16
CA PHE A 260 -3.97 12.50 27.59
C PHE A 260 -3.56 11.05 27.89
N SER A 261 -3.91 10.10 27.02
CA SER A 261 -3.45 8.71 27.14
C SER A 261 -1.94 8.61 26.98
N GLY A 262 -1.34 9.32 26.01
CA GLY A 262 0.10 9.39 25.81
C GLY A 262 0.84 9.99 27.00
N ILE A 263 0.37 11.12 27.51
CA ILE A 263 0.92 11.77 28.72
C ILE A 263 0.83 10.84 29.92
N TYR A 264 -0.32 10.18 30.13
CA TYR A 264 -0.49 9.25 31.24
C TYR A 264 0.48 8.09 31.15
N LEU A 265 0.61 7.46 29.98
CA LEU A 265 1.51 6.33 29.77
C LEU A 265 2.99 6.71 29.92
N ALA A 266 3.38 7.89 29.42
CA ALA A 266 4.74 8.37 29.50
C ALA A 266 5.17 8.75 30.91
N GLU A 267 4.32 9.47 31.66
CA GLU A 267 4.72 10.17 32.88
C GLU A 267 4.12 9.57 34.16
N TYR A 268 2.89 9.05 34.12
CA TYR A 268 2.16 8.65 35.33
C TYR A 268 2.01 7.15 35.51
N ALA A 269 1.98 6.39 34.44
CA ALA A 269 1.74 4.96 34.49
C ALA A 269 2.88 4.21 35.18
N THR A 270 2.52 3.25 36.05
CA THR A 270 3.49 2.31 36.59
C THR A 270 4.05 1.42 35.48
N PRO A 271 5.27 0.85 35.64
CA PRO A 271 5.84 -0.04 34.62
C PRO A 271 4.92 -1.18 34.22
N SER A 272 4.14 -1.73 35.16
CA SER A 272 3.17 -2.79 34.88
C SER A 272 2.00 -2.30 34.04
N VAL A 273 1.42 -1.14 34.38
CA VAL A 273 0.30 -0.54 33.60
C VAL A 273 0.78 -0.18 32.20
N ARG A 274 1.97 0.39 32.06
CA ARG A 274 2.54 0.74 30.75
C ARG A 274 2.77 -0.50 29.88
N LYS A 275 3.31 -1.59 30.48
CA LYS A 275 3.59 -2.85 29.79
C LYS A 275 2.35 -3.49 29.18
N PHE A 276 1.19 -3.35 29.80
CA PHE A 276 -0.07 -3.89 29.28
C PHE A 276 -0.89 -2.84 28.52
N GLY A 277 -0.92 -1.62 29.00
CA GLY A 277 -1.74 -0.55 28.41
C GLY A 277 -1.29 -0.14 27.01
N LYS A 278 0.00 0.05 26.78
CA LYS A 278 0.53 0.43 25.45
C LYS A 278 0.18 -0.61 24.39
N PRO A 279 0.45 -1.92 24.54
CA PRO A 279 0.02 -2.93 23.55
C PRO A 279 -1.49 -3.01 23.35
N ILE A 280 -2.31 -2.85 24.38
CA ILE A 280 -3.79 -2.87 24.23
C ILE A 280 -4.24 -1.72 23.32
N ILE A 281 -3.71 -0.51 23.53
CA ILE A 281 -4.02 0.63 22.65
C ILE A 281 -3.50 0.36 21.22
N GLU A 282 -2.32 -0.21 21.07
CA GLU A 282 -1.73 -0.53 19.75
C GLU A 282 -2.52 -1.61 19.00
N ILE A 283 -3.15 -2.57 19.68
CA ILE A 283 -4.03 -3.58 19.07
C ILE A 283 -5.21 -2.91 18.34
N LEU A 284 -5.77 -1.84 18.91
CA LEU A 284 -6.86 -1.09 18.24
C LEU A 284 -6.41 -0.52 16.89
N ALA A 285 -5.16 -0.06 16.77
CA ALA A 285 -4.60 0.41 15.50
C ALA A 285 -4.44 -0.72 14.45
N GLY A 286 -4.35 -1.97 14.89
CA GLY A 286 -4.21 -3.14 14.03
C GLY A 286 -5.53 -3.67 13.44
N ILE A 287 -6.67 -3.19 13.92
CA ILE A 287 -7.99 -3.57 13.40
C ILE A 287 -8.18 -3.00 11.99
N PRO A 288 -8.56 -3.82 10.98
CA PRO A 288 -8.84 -3.32 9.63
C PRO A 288 -9.92 -2.24 9.63
N THR A 289 -9.70 -1.16 8.86
CA THR A 289 -10.64 0.00 8.81
C THR A 289 -12.03 -0.38 8.33
N VAL A 290 -12.16 -1.43 7.52
CA VAL A 290 -13.45 -2.00 7.09
C VAL A 290 -14.27 -2.47 8.30
N VAL A 291 -13.65 -3.09 9.32
CA VAL A 291 -14.33 -3.55 10.53
C VAL A 291 -14.88 -2.37 11.32
N TYR A 292 -14.10 -1.30 11.44
CA TYR A 292 -14.58 -0.05 12.02
C TYR A 292 -15.75 0.56 11.23
N GLY A 293 -15.69 0.48 9.90
CA GLY A 293 -16.78 0.93 9.02
C GLY A 293 -18.07 0.15 9.24
N PHE A 294 -18.00 -1.17 9.33
CA PHE A 294 -19.15 -2.01 9.68
C PHE A 294 -19.70 -1.69 11.09
N PHE A 295 -18.83 -1.55 12.06
CA PHE A 295 -19.24 -1.15 13.42
C PHE A 295 -19.94 0.21 13.42
N ALA A 296 -19.40 1.18 12.67
CA ALA A 296 -20.00 2.49 12.54
C ALA A 296 -21.40 2.42 11.90
N ALA A 297 -21.54 1.67 10.81
CA ALA A 297 -22.80 1.57 10.07
C ALA A 297 -23.88 0.75 10.80
N LEU A 298 -23.50 -0.38 11.42
CA LEU A 298 -24.47 -1.31 11.99
C LEU A 298 -24.76 -1.07 13.47
N THR A 299 -23.87 -0.40 14.21
CA THR A 299 -24.00 -0.20 15.65
C THR A 299 -24.10 1.28 16.03
N VAL A 300 -23.08 2.07 15.64
CA VAL A 300 -22.98 3.47 16.10
C VAL A 300 -24.02 4.35 15.40
N GLY A 301 -24.21 4.21 14.09
CA GLY A 301 -25.19 4.97 13.32
C GLY A 301 -26.64 4.77 13.82
N PRO A 302 -27.14 3.53 13.91
CA PRO A 302 -28.46 3.24 14.50
C PRO A 302 -28.60 3.72 15.95
N PHE A 303 -27.55 3.59 16.76
CA PHE A 303 -27.56 4.10 18.15
C PHE A 303 -27.71 5.62 18.19
N ILE A 304 -26.95 6.37 17.41
CA ILE A 304 -27.07 7.83 17.33
C ILE A 304 -28.44 8.23 16.79
N LYS A 305 -28.96 7.50 15.78
CA LYS A 305 -30.30 7.73 15.25
C LYS A 305 -31.38 7.57 16.32
N THR A 306 -31.36 6.47 17.06
CA THR A 306 -32.35 6.21 18.12
C THR A 306 -32.36 7.29 19.21
N ILE A 307 -31.16 7.73 19.64
CA ILE A 307 -31.02 8.81 20.64
C ILE A 307 -31.54 10.14 20.04
N GLY A 308 -31.13 10.48 18.81
CA GLY A 308 -31.53 11.72 18.18
C GLY A 308 -33.05 11.80 17.96
N GLU A 309 -33.69 10.72 17.50
CA GLU A 309 -35.14 10.64 17.32
C GLU A 309 -35.87 10.76 18.66
N SER A 310 -35.35 10.19 19.76
CA SER A 310 -35.91 10.36 21.11
C SER A 310 -35.86 11.80 21.62
N LEU A 311 -34.91 12.60 21.07
CA LEU A 311 -34.77 14.04 21.35
C LEU A 311 -35.54 14.92 20.34
N GLY A 312 -36.29 14.31 19.41
CA GLY A 312 -37.05 15.04 18.38
C GLY A 312 -36.18 15.58 17.23
N LEU A 313 -34.97 15.08 17.07
CA LEU A 313 -34.04 15.49 15.99
C LEU A 313 -34.19 14.58 14.76
N ALA A 314 -34.11 15.15 13.58
CA ALA A 314 -34.03 14.40 12.35
C ALA A 314 -32.59 13.90 12.16
N VAL A 315 -32.36 12.58 12.27
CA VAL A 315 -31.03 11.95 12.19
C VAL A 315 -31.00 10.93 11.08
N SER A 316 -29.98 11.05 10.20
CA SER A 316 -29.68 10.02 9.22
C SER A 316 -28.95 8.84 9.88
N SER A 317 -29.24 7.60 9.48
CA SER A 317 -28.48 6.42 9.93
C SER A 317 -27.03 6.48 9.47
N GLU A 318 -26.80 7.01 8.27
CA GLU A 318 -25.50 7.37 7.76
C GLU A 318 -25.28 8.85 8.06
N SER A 319 -24.37 9.16 8.98
CA SER A 319 -24.15 10.54 9.42
C SER A 319 -22.66 10.87 9.58
N ALA A 320 -22.33 12.14 9.36
CA ALA A 320 -20.96 12.64 9.59
C ALA A 320 -20.49 12.38 11.02
N LEU A 321 -21.41 12.46 11.99
CA LEU A 321 -21.12 12.20 13.41
C LEU A 321 -20.73 10.74 13.64
N ALA A 322 -21.49 9.78 13.12
CA ALA A 322 -21.20 8.35 13.29
C ALA A 322 -19.84 7.98 12.71
N ALA A 323 -19.57 8.41 11.48
CA ALA A 323 -18.28 8.18 10.83
C ALA A 323 -17.13 8.87 11.56
N GLY A 324 -17.30 10.15 11.94
CA GLY A 324 -16.28 10.93 12.62
C GLY A 324 -15.94 10.40 14.01
N LEU A 325 -16.92 9.97 14.80
CA LEU A 325 -16.69 9.37 16.12
C LEU A 325 -15.88 8.07 16.03
N VAL A 326 -16.28 7.15 15.16
CA VAL A 326 -15.58 5.86 15.00
C VAL A 326 -14.19 6.07 14.42
N MET A 327 -14.04 6.96 13.45
CA MET A 327 -12.72 7.35 12.90
C MET A 327 -11.86 7.97 14.01
N GLY A 328 -12.44 8.79 14.89
CA GLY A 328 -11.74 9.36 16.06
C GLY A 328 -11.21 8.26 16.98
N VAL A 329 -12.02 7.25 17.31
CA VAL A 329 -11.58 6.10 18.13
C VAL A 329 -10.42 5.35 17.47
N MET A 330 -10.47 5.11 16.14
CA MET A 330 -9.41 4.46 15.38
C MET A 330 -8.08 5.25 15.42
N ILE A 331 -8.14 6.59 15.49
CA ILE A 331 -6.95 7.46 15.48
C ILE A 331 -6.33 7.63 16.87
N ILE A 332 -7.09 7.41 17.96
CA ILE A 332 -6.59 7.52 19.35
C ILE A 332 -5.25 6.79 19.55
N PRO A 333 -5.08 5.52 19.17
CA PRO A 333 -3.82 4.79 19.35
C PRO A 333 -2.63 5.48 18.68
N PHE A 334 -2.85 6.03 17.49
CA PHE A 334 -1.82 6.69 16.71
C PHE A 334 -1.30 7.94 17.40
N ILE A 335 -2.20 8.82 17.87
CA ILE A 335 -1.83 10.03 18.62
C ILE A 335 -1.18 9.66 19.95
N SER A 336 -1.74 8.67 20.67
CA SER A 336 -1.23 8.23 21.96
C SER A 336 0.19 7.69 21.87
N SER A 337 0.46 6.80 20.89
CA SER A 337 1.78 6.19 20.72
C SER A 337 2.84 7.22 20.30
N LEU A 338 2.54 8.06 19.30
CA LEU A 338 3.48 9.09 18.87
C LEU A 338 3.74 10.14 19.96
N SER A 339 2.71 10.54 20.72
CA SER A 339 2.88 11.47 21.81
C SER A 339 3.70 10.88 22.96
N ASP A 340 3.47 9.60 23.32
CA ASP A 340 4.28 8.87 24.29
C ASP A 340 5.76 8.84 23.87
N ASP A 341 6.04 8.52 22.60
CA ASP A 341 7.42 8.45 22.09
C ASP A 341 8.13 9.81 22.13
N VAL A 342 7.44 10.89 21.73
CA VAL A 342 7.98 12.25 21.76
C VAL A 342 8.22 12.75 23.19
N ILE A 343 7.28 12.49 24.12
CA ILE A 343 7.42 12.85 25.54
C ILE A 343 8.61 12.11 26.16
N ASN A 344 8.80 10.83 25.86
CA ASN A 344 9.94 10.05 26.36
C ASN A 344 11.28 10.50 25.76
N ALA A 345 11.28 11.07 24.54
CA ALA A 345 12.49 11.60 23.92
C ALA A 345 13.03 12.87 24.57
N VAL A 346 12.24 13.56 25.43
CA VAL A 346 12.71 14.72 26.19
C VAL A 346 13.82 14.30 27.17
N PRO A 347 15.01 14.94 27.14
CA PRO A 347 16.16 14.58 27.98
C PRO A 347 15.84 14.54 29.47
N GLN A 348 16.30 13.48 30.14
CA GLN A 348 16.06 13.28 31.57
C GLN A 348 16.69 14.42 32.43
N SER A 349 17.78 15.02 31.96
CA SER A 349 18.46 16.16 32.63
C SER A 349 17.54 17.39 32.81
N LEU A 350 16.59 17.62 31.87
CA LEU A 350 15.61 18.70 32.00
C LEU A 350 14.63 18.43 33.15
N ARG A 351 14.21 17.17 33.32
CA ARG A 351 13.35 16.76 34.42
C ARG A 351 14.05 16.87 35.77
N GLU A 352 15.28 16.39 35.85
CA GLU A 352 16.09 16.42 37.06
C GLU A 352 16.43 17.87 37.46
N GLY A 353 16.76 18.74 36.50
CA GLY A 353 16.95 20.16 36.74
C GLY A 353 15.72 20.85 37.32
N SER A 354 14.52 20.52 36.82
CA SER A 354 13.26 21.05 37.34
C SER A 354 12.98 20.56 38.77
N TYR A 355 13.24 19.29 39.07
CA TYR A 355 13.08 18.75 40.43
C TYR A 355 14.10 19.34 41.41
N ALA A 356 15.32 19.58 40.97
CA ALA A 356 16.37 20.23 41.78
C ALA A 356 15.99 21.67 42.19
N LEU A 357 15.17 22.35 41.38
CA LEU A 357 14.60 23.67 41.70
C LEU A 357 13.34 23.58 42.58
N GLY A 358 12.94 22.38 43.04
CA GLY A 358 11.81 22.19 43.93
C GLY A 358 10.43 22.07 43.22
N ALA A 359 10.42 21.94 41.90
CA ALA A 359 9.16 21.77 41.18
C ALA A 359 8.53 20.40 41.46
N THR A 360 7.20 20.35 41.54
CA THR A 360 6.42 19.10 41.64
C THR A 360 6.40 18.36 40.31
N LYS A 361 6.07 17.08 40.33
CA LYS A 361 5.95 16.28 39.12
C LYS A 361 4.99 16.91 38.08
N SER A 362 3.84 17.37 38.53
CA SER A 362 2.86 18.03 37.65
C SER A 362 3.37 19.34 37.05
N GLU A 363 4.11 20.13 37.82
CA GLU A 363 4.71 21.38 37.32
C GLU A 363 5.81 21.09 36.30
N THR A 364 6.69 20.12 36.59
CA THR A 364 7.72 19.66 35.65
C THR A 364 7.11 19.22 34.33
N ILE A 365 6.05 18.43 34.37
CA ILE A 365 5.38 17.98 33.14
C ILE A 365 4.80 19.16 32.38
N LYS A 366 4.05 20.05 33.03
CA LYS A 366 3.36 21.16 32.37
C LYS A 366 4.30 22.26 31.89
N LYS A 367 5.36 22.59 32.67
CA LYS A 367 6.22 23.77 32.41
C LYS A 367 7.51 23.41 31.70
N VAL A 368 7.95 22.15 31.72
CA VAL A 368 9.22 21.71 31.13
C VAL A 368 9.03 20.66 30.08
N VAL A 369 8.42 19.53 30.41
CA VAL A 369 8.32 18.37 29.50
C VAL A 369 7.40 18.64 28.32
N LEU A 370 6.16 19.09 28.58
CA LEU A 370 5.18 19.34 27.50
C LEU A 370 5.62 20.47 26.56
N PRO A 371 6.13 21.62 27.03
CA PRO A 371 6.67 22.62 26.11
C PRO A 371 7.86 22.13 25.29
N ALA A 372 8.75 21.32 25.87
CA ALA A 372 9.87 20.74 25.15
C ALA A 372 9.42 19.68 24.10
N ALA A 373 8.37 18.91 24.41
CA ALA A 373 7.76 17.91 23.52
C ALA A 373 6.80 18.53 22.49
N LEU A 374 6.36 19.77 22.65
CA LEU A 374 5.29 20.40 21.88
C LEU A 374 5.51 20.33 20.35
N PRO A 375 6.70 20.59 19.80
CA PRO A 375 6.92 20.48 18.35
C PRO A 375 6.62 19.07 17.81
N GLY A 376 7.02 18.03 18.55
CA GLY A 376 6.75 16.65 18.18
C GLY A 376 5.28 16.24 18.37
N ILE A 377 4.61 16.75 19.42
CA ILE A 377 3.16 16.53 19.62
C ILE A 377 2.36 17.18 18.48
N ILE A 378 2.71 18.40 18.07
CA ILE A 378 2.06 19.04 16.90
C ILE A 378 2.30 18.21 15.65
N GLY A 379 3.53 17.72 15.45
CA GLY A 379 3.84 16.81 14.32
C GLY A 379 3.00 15.55 14.32
N SER A 380 2.79 14.92 15.48
CA SER A 380 1.92 13.73 15.60
C SER A 380 0.44 14.03 15.31
N ILE A 381 -0.04 15.21 15.72
CA ILE A 381 -1.41 15.66 15.40
C ILE A 381 -1.56 15.92 13.90
N LEU A 382 -0.60 16.58 13.26
CA LEU A 382 -0.62 16.81 11.80
C LEU A 382 -0.64 15.50 11.00
N LEU A 383 0.17 14.51 11.42
CA LEU A 383 0.14 13.17 10.83
C LEU A 383 -1.22 12.48 11.03
N ALA A 384 -1.83 12.65 12.20
CA ALA A 384 -3.17 12.13 12.49
C ALA A 384 -4.25 12.79 11.61
N VAL A 385 -4.18 14.10 11.38
CA VAL A 385 -5.06 14.85 10.46
C VAL A 385 -4.89 14.33 9.03
N SER A 386 -3.66 14.16 8.54
CA SER A 386 -3.42 13.58 7.21
C SER A 386 -4.04 12.19 7.06
N ARG A 387 -3.92 11.34 8.11
CA ARG A 387 -4.56 10.03 8.15
C ARG A 387 -6.08 10.13 8.12
N ALA A 388 -6.68 11.04 8.88
CA ALA A 388 -8.12 11.27 8.91
C ALA A 388 -8.66 11.72 7.54
N ILE A 389 -7.98 12.65 6.87
CA ILE A 389 -8.35 13.14 5.53
C ILE A 389 -8.30 12.02 4.48
N GLY A 390 -7.33 11.10 4.59
CA GLY A 390 -7.17 9.96 3.69
C GLY A 390 -8.07 8.76 4.00
N GLU A 391 -8.85 8.78 5.10
CA GLU A 391 -9.69 7.63 5.46
C GLU A 391 -10.84 7.46 4.46
N THR A 392 -11.02 6.23 4.01
CA THR A 392 -11.96 5.91 2.94
C THR A 392 -13.05 4.97 3.42
N MET A 393 -12.67 3.82 4.02
CA MET A 393 -13.62 2.72 4.24
C MET A 393 -14.65 3.02 5.32
N ILE A 394 -14.26 3.70 6.41
CA ILE A 394 -15.20 4.09 7.48
C ILE A 394 -16.24 5.07 6.92
N VAL A 395 -15.80 6.02 6.11
CA VAL A 395 -16.66 7.06 5.54
C VAL A 395 -17.61 6.49 4.50
N VAL A 396 -17.11 5.64 3.57
CA VAL A 396 -17.96 4.95 2.57
C VAL A 396 -19.10 4.19 3.22
N MET A 397 -18.85 3.59 4.38
CA MET A 397 -19.84 2.73 5.04
C MET A 397 -20.77 3.47 5.99
N ALA A 398 -20.34 4.59 6.59
CA ALA A 398 -21.04 5.19 7.72
C ALA A 398 -21.43 6.65 7.57
N ALA A 399 -20.86 7.40 6.59
CA ALA A 399 -21.17 8.83 6.42
C ALA A 399 -22.15 9.12 5.29
N GLY A 400 -22.27 8.21 4.33
CA GLY A 400 -23.13 8.35 3.16
C GLY A 400 -22.34 8.65 1.87
N LEU A 401 -23.06 8.61 0.73
CA LEU A 401 -22.47 8.72 -0.61
C LEU A 401 -22.85 10.02 -1.33
N ALA A 402 -23.83 10.77 -0.79
CA ALA A 402 -24.32 11.98 -1.43
C ALA A 402 -23.43 13.19 -1.11
N ALA A 403 -22.99 13.90 -2.14
CA ALA A 403 -22.23 15.13 -1.99
C ALA A 403 -23.15 16.28 -1.58
N LYS A 404 -23.46 16.37 -0.30
CA LYS A 404 -24.31 17.39 0.30
C LYS A 404 -23.45 18.36 1.11
N LEU A 405 -23.56 19.64 0.83
CA LEU A 405 -22.94 20.68 1.64
C LEU A 405 -23.80 20.90 2.90
N THR A 406 -23.35 20.42 4.04
CA THR A 406 -24.03 20.55 5.33
C THR A 406 -23.03 20.83 6.44
N ILE A 407 -23.47 21.55 7.48
CA ILE A 407 -22.74 21.76 8.74
C ILE A 407 -23.37 20.93 9.86
N ASN A 408 -24.53 20.32 9.59
CA ASN A 408 -25.22 19.48 10.58
C ASN A 408 -24.50 18.11 10.68
N PRO A 409 -23.94 17.74 11.85
CA PRO A 409 -23.25 16.47 12.04
C PRO A 409 -24.17 15.24 11.95
N LEU A 410 -25.48 15.43 12.05
CA LEU A 410 -26.49 14.36 11.98
C LEU A 410 -26.92 14.05 10.53
N ASP A 411 -26.51 14.89 9.57
CA ASP A 411 -26.77 14.66 8.14
C ASP A 411 -25.76 13.70 7.54
N SER A 412 -26.16 13.08 6.43
CA SER A 412 -25.22 12.33 5.57
C SER A 412 -24.38 13.29 4.73
N THR A 413 -23.12 13.00 4.59
CA THR A 413 -22.17 13.69 3.71
C THR A 413 -21.12 12.71 3.19
N THR A 414 -20.34 13.13 2.19
CA THR A 414 -19.32 12.29 1.58
C THR A 414 -17.97 12.98 1.59
N THR A 415 -16.88 12.20 1.39
CA THR A 415 -15.52 12.72 1.29
C THR A 415 -14.96 12.55 -0.12
N ILE A 416 -13.85 13.23 -0.40
CA ILE A 416 -13.10 13.09 -1.66
C ILE A 416 -12.72 11.63 -1.90
N THR A 417 -12.15 10.96 -0.90
CA THR A 417 -11.70 9.56 -0.97
C THR A 417 -12.84 8.61 -1.27
N THR A 418 -14.02 8.83 -0.66
CA THR A 418 -15.25 8.08 -0.93
C THR A 418 -15.66 8.22 -2.40
N GLN A 419 -15.67 9.44 -2.93
CA GLN A 419 -16.06 9.69 -4.32
C GLN A 419 -15.05 9.12 -5.32
N ILE A 420 -13.74 9.16 -5.03
CA ILE A 420 -12.73 8.47 -5.83
C ILE A 420 -13.05 6.96 -5.93
N VAL A 421 -13.33 6.31 -4.80
CA VAL A 421 -13.68 4.87 -4.80
C VAL A 421 -14.97 4.62 -5.58
N MET A 422 -16.01 5.44 -5.38
CA MET A 422 -17.29 5.30 -6.08
C MET A 422 -17.16 5.45 -7.60
N ILE A 423 -16.27 6.32 -8.05
CA ILE A 423 -15.97 6.49 -9.48
C ILE A 423 -15.19 5.29 -10.02
N LEU A 424 -14.25 4.75 -9.25
CA LEU A 424 -13.35 3.68 -9.68
C LEU A 424 -13.93 2.26 -9.48
N VAL A 425 -15.07 2.11 -8.79
CA VAL A 425 -15.79 0.83 -8.66
C VAL A 425 -16.87 0.72 -9.74
N GLY A 426 -16.81 -0.31 -10.57
CA GLY A 426 -17.76 -0.59 -11.65
C GLY A 426 -17.12 -0.57 -13.04
N ASP A 427 -17.94 -0.48 -14.09
CA ASP A 427 -17.46 -0.40 -15.47
C ASP A 427 -16.76 0.94 -15.71
N GLN A 428 -15.47 0.84 -16.04
CA GLN A 428 -14.59 1.98 -16.22
C GLN A 428 -14.21 2.13 -17.69
N GLU A 429 -14.55 3.26 -18.27
CA GLU A 429 -13.91 3.75 -19.48
C GLU A 429 -12.79 4.71 -19.07
N PHE A 430 -11.54 4.30 -19.23
CA PHE A 430 -10.37 5.11 -18.85
C PHE A 430 -10.29 6.45 -19.57
N THR A 431 -10.97 6.59 -20.69
CA THR A 431 -11.04 7.84 -21.49
C THR A 431 -12.15 8.78 -21.06
N SER A 432 -13.09 8.34 -20.21
CA SER A 432 -14.23 9.15 -19.81
C SER A 432 -13.84 10.26 -18.82
N ALA A 433 -14.49 11.42 -18.95
CA ALA A 433 -14.32 12.57 -18.05
C ALA A 433 -14.61 12.19 -16.58
N LYS A 434 -15.53 11.23 -16.36
CA LYS A 434 -15.85 10.69 -15.03
C LYS A 434 -14.64 10.01 -14.38
N THR A 435 -13.97 9.11 -15.09
CA THR A 435 -12.78 8.40 -14.56
C THR A 435 -11.64 9.37 -14.36
N GLN A 436 -11.42 10.31 -15.29
CA GLN A 436 -10.40 11.34 -15.18
C GLN A 436 -10.65 12.29 -13.99
N ALA A 437 -11.91 12.54 -13.61
CA ALA A 437 -12.25 13.31 -12.41
C ALA A 437 -11.73 12.66 -11.11
N ALA A 438 -11.66 11.33 -11.03
CA ALA A 438 -11.08 10.66 -9.87
C ALA A 438 -9.59 10.97 -9.72
N PHE A 439 -8.84 11.04 -10.82
CA PHE A 439 -7.42 11.43 -10.81
C PHE A 439 -7.26 12.91 -10.43
N ALA A 440 -8.12 13.79 -10.94
CA ALA A 440 -8.12 15.21 -10.57
C ALA A 440 -8.44 15.42 -9.08
N LEU A 441 -9.40 14.69 -8.52
CA LEU A 441 -9.67 14.67 -7.07
C LEU A 441 -8.46 14.15 -6.28
N GLY A 442 -7.82 13.07 -6.73
CA GLY A 442 -6.62 12.54 -6.11
C GLY A 442 -5.48 13.56 -6.10
N LEU A 443 -5.23 14.24 -7.24
CA LEU A 443 -4.20 15.28 -7.33
C LEU A 443 -4.48 16.46 -6.41
N THR A 444 -5.74 16.90 -6.31
CA THR A 444 -6.10 18.06 -5.49
C THR A 444 -6.17 17.75 -4.00
N LEU A 445 -6.31 16.47 -3.62
CA LEU A 445 -6.25 16.02 -2.24
C LEU A 445 -4.80 15.88 -1.75
N PHE A 446 -3.89 15.48 -2.65
CA PHE A 446 -2.46 15.29 -2.36
C PHE A 446 -1.73 16.61 -2.17
#